data_a2cdf181b027eb929c86aea22e4b070c
#
_entry.id   a2cdf181b027eb929c86aea22e4b070c
#
_cell.length_a   1.000
_cell.length_b   1.000
_cell.length_c   1.000
_cell.angle_alpha   90.00
_cell.angle_beta   90.00
_cell.angle_gamma   90.00
#
_symmetry.space_group_name_H-M   'P 1'
#
loop_
_entity.id
_entity.type
_entity.pdbx_description
1 polymer ?
#
loop_
_entity_poly.entity_id
_entity_poly.type
_entity_poly.pdbx_seq_one_letter_code
_entity_poly.pdbx_strand_id
1 'polypeptide(L)'
;MIPRGTRVSSGDTNYFALDDDLTIPSGSLSGSGTCTCINTGKEANGYALGTITTLVDPLPYVESVSNITVSSGGSDVEADDDFRNRASDSLESFSCAGPTGAYEYWAKTANSDISAVTVISPTPGDVYIYPLLTDGNLPGDEVLKEVDSICNDKNIRPLTDHVFVKAPETVTYDINLTYYITSENAGLANVIKSKVIEAVEEYKKWQRRKIGRDINPSKLIQMIIAAGAKRVEVSSPTFTHVKNGSEEDNYGVELAICNTTNINNGGYEDE
;
A
#
# COMPACT_ATOMS: atom_id res chain seq x y z
N MET A 1 1.39 -32.67 -19.69
CA MET A 1 2.35 -31.60 -19.38
C MET A 1 1.90 -30.33 -20.11
N ILE A 2 1.77 -29.22 -19.40
CA ILE A 2 1.47 -27.88 -19.94
C ILE A 2 2.80 -27.14 -19.99
N PRO A 3 3.26 -26.65 -21.16
CA PRO A 3 4.59 -26.08 -21.29
C PRO A 3 4.66 -24.70 -20.65
N ARG A 4 5.83 -24.36 -20.13
CA ARG A 4 6.21 -23.00 -19.74
C ARG A 4 5.85 -22.01 -20.85
N GLY A 5 5.42 -20.81 -20.47
CA GLY A 5 5.05 -19.76 -21.41
C GLY A 5 3.63 -19.88 -21.97
N THR A 6 2.85 -20.91 -21.58
CA THR A 6 1.42 -20.99 -21.90
C THR A 6 0.70 -19.78 -21.32
N ARG A 7 -0.05 -19.07 -22.16
CA ARG A 7 -0.66 -17.78 -21.78
C ARG A 7 -2.13 -17.92 -21.42
N VAL A 8 -2.51 -17.19 -20.37
CA VAL A 8 -3.90 -17.03 -19.93
C VAL A 8 -4.25 -15.55 -19.79
N SER A 9 -5.52 -15.20 -19.88
CA SER A 9 -6.01 -13.81 -19.83
C SER A 9 -7.41 -13.75 -19.22
N SER A 10 -7.82 -12.56 -18.78
CA SER A 10 -9.21 -12.26 -18.44
C SER A 10 -10.07 -11.87 -19.63
N GLY A 11 -9.50 -11.86 -20.85
CA GLY A 11 -10.15 -11.38 -22.07
C GLY A 11 -9.77 -9.96 -22.45
N ASP A 12 -8.83 -9.36 -21.75
CA ASP A 12 -8.25 -8.04 -22.02
C ASP A 12 -6.86 -8.15 -22.66
N THR A 13 -6.09 -7.05 -22.62
CA THR A 13 -4.74 -6.95 -23.19
C THR A 13 -3.64 -7.49 -22.27
N ASN A 14 -3.95 -7.87 -21.03
CA ASN A 14 -3.00 -8.40 -20.09
C ASN A 14 -2.93 -9.94 -20.19
N TYR A 15 -1.75 -10.43 -20.48
CA TYR A 15 -1.48 -11.85 -20.62
C TYR A 15 -0.57 -12.33 -19.51
N PHE A 16 -0.93 -13.43 -18.87
CA PHE A 16 -0.11 -14.10 -17.86
C PHE A 16 0.47 -15.37 -18.46
N ALA A 17 1.77 -15.55 -18.38
CA ALA A 17 2.49 -16.71 -18.89
C ALA A 17 2.88 -17.64 -17.75
N LEU A 18 2.71 -18.94 -17.93
CA LEU A 18 3.14 -19.95 -16.98
C LEU A 18 4.67 -19.92 -16.82
N ASP A 19 5.16 -19.84 -15.59
CA ASP A 19 6.58 -19.64 -15.29
C ASP A 19 7.42 -20.90 -15.51
N ASP A 20 6.85 -22.07 -15.20
CA ASP A 20 7.50 -23.38 -15.34
C ASP A 20 6.59 -24.40 -16.00
N ASP A 21 7.15 -25.50 -16.50
CA ASP A 21 6.38 -26.63 -17.05
C ASP A 21 5.49 -27.25 -15.97
N LEU A 22 4.18 -27.29 -16.22
CA LEU A 22 3.21 -27.88 -15.28
C LEU A 22 2.87 -29.32 -15.69
N THR A 23 3.26 -30.29 -14.88
CA THR A 23 2.89 -31.67 -15.05
C THR A 23 1.74 -32.06 -14.13
N ILE A 24 0.59 -32.42 -14.71
CA ILE A 24 -0.53 -32.99 -13.98
C ILE A 24 -0.30 -34.50 -13.83
N PRO A 25 -0.22 -35.02 -12.58
CA PRO A 25 0.01 -36.44 -12.34
C PRO A 25 -1.11 -37.32 -12.91
N SER A 26 -0.76 -38.53 -13.26
CA SER A 26 -1.76 -39.54 -13.71
C SER A 26 -2.81 -39.77 -12.62
N GLY A 27 -4.08 -39.68 -13.00
CA GLY A 27 -5.23 -39.80 -12.08
C GLY A 27 -5.69 -38.47 -11.46
N SER A 28 -4.98 -37.36 -11.69
CA SER A 28 -5.42 -36.00 -11.31
C SER A 28 -6.09 -35.33 -12.52
N LEU A 29 -7.16 -34.56 -12.24
CA LEU A 29 -7.88 -33.78 -13.26
C LEU A 29 -7.53 -32.30 -13.24
N SER A 30 -6.71 -31.88 -12.29
CA SER A 30 -6.30 -30.49 -12.14
C SER A 30 -4.86 -30.38 -11.67
N GLY A 31 -4.23 -29.22 -11.95
CA GLY A 31 -2.92 -28.84 -11.47
C GLY A 31 -2.87 -27.31 -11.32
N SER A 32 -1.98 -26.82 -10.48
CA SER A 32 -1.75 -25.39 -10.29
C SER A 32 -0.29 -25.04 -10.55
N GLY A 33 -0.05 -23.87 -11.11
CA GLY A 33 1.28 -23.33 -11.39
C GLY A 33 1.27 -21.82 -11.26
N THR A 34 2.44 -21.23 -11.10
CA THR A 34 2.63 -19.77 -11.01
C THR A 34 2.66 -19.20 -12.43
N CYS A 35 2.00 -18.06 -12.60
CA CYS A 35 1.99 -17.31 -13.85
C CYS A 35 2.42 -15.86 -13.59
N THR A 36 3.30 -15.36 -14.43
CA THR A 36 3.74 -13.95 -14.40
C THR A 36 3.14 -13.17 -15.57
N CYS A 37 2.68 -11.94 -15.31
CA CYS A 37 2.19 -11.06 -16.37
C CYS A 37 3.33 -10.71 -17.34
N ILE A 38 3.05 -10.77 -18.65
CA ILE A 38 4.03 -10.42 -19.69
C ILE A 38 4.23 -8.91 -19.76
N ASN A 39 3.17 -8.14 -19.51
CA ASN A 39 3.23 -6.68 -19.46
C ASN A 39 3.79 -6.24 -18.11
N THR A 40 4.76 -5.34 -18.14
CA THR A 40 5.31 -4.70 -16.94
C THR A 40 4.37 -3.59 -16.46
N GLY A 41 4.44 -3.27 -15.16
CA GLY A 41 3.61 -2.23 -14.55
C GLY A 41 2.58 -2.79 -13.58
N LYS A 42 1.81 -1.89 -12.99
CA LYS A 42 0.78 -2.23 -11.99
C LYS A 42 -0.61 -2.52 -12.58
N GLU A 43 -0.80 -2.32 -13.88
CA GLU A 43 -2.13 -2.44 -14.52
C GLU A 43 -2.73 -3.85 -14.41
N ALA A 44 -1.87 -4.86 -14.31
CA ALA A 44 -2.29 -6.25 -14.15
C ALA A 44 -2.48 -6.68 -12.69
N ASN A 45 -2.39 -5.79 -11.71
CA ASN A 45 -2.71 -6.07 -10.32
C ASN A 45 -4.22 -6.02 -10.07
N GLY A 46 -4.69 -6.85 -9.12
CA GLY A 46 -6.07 -6.77 -8.64
C GLY A 46 -7.08 -7.61 -9.41
N TYR A 47 -6.68 -8.50 -10.32
CA TYR A 47 -7.60 -9.47 -10.89
C TYR A 47 -8.14 -10.39 -9.81
N ALA A 48 -9.46 -10.34 -9.59
CA ALA A 48 -10.11 -11.15 -8.57
C ALA A 48 -10.00 -12.66 -8.87
N LEU A 49 -10.20 -13.47 -7.84
CA LEU A 49 -10.24 -14.94 -7.98
C LEU A 49 -11.21 -15.37 -9.07
N GLY A 50 -10.78 -16.28 -9.94
CA GLY A 50 -11.62 -16.86 -11.00
C GLY A 50 -11.92 -15.92 -12.17
N THR A 51 -11.26 -14.75 -12.31
CA THR A 51 -11.50 -13.84 -13.42
C THR A 51 -10.58 -14.08 -14.63
N ILE A 52 -9.41 -14.68 -14.43
CA ILE A 52 -8.49 -15.06 -15.51
C ILE A 52 -8.89 -16.44 -16.00
N THR A 53 -9.77 -16.50 -17.01
CA THR A 53 -10.41 -17.75 -17.44
C THR A 53 -10.15 -18.12 -18.89
N THR A 54 -9.50 -17.26 -19.66
CA THR A 54 -9.25 -17.48 -21.08
C THR A 54 -7.87 -18.08 -21.31
N LEU A 55 -7.82 -19.27 -21.92
CA LEU A 55 -6.58 -19.87 -22.41
C LEU A 55 -6.27 -19.23 -23.78
N VAL A 56 -5.21 -18.45 -23.85
CA VAL A 56 -4.82 -17.71 -25.07
C VAL A 56 -4.19 -18.65 -26.09
N ASP A 57 -3.38 -19.60 -25.60
CA ASP A 57 -2.75 -20.63 -26.43
C ASP A 57 -3.49 -21.96 -26.24
N PRO A 58 -4.44 -22.31 -27.13
CA PRO A 58 -5.25 -23.51 -26.98
C PRO A 58 -4.38 -24.80 -26.93
N LEU A 59 -4.52 -25.56 -25.87
CA LEU A 59 -3.81 -26.83 -25.69
C LEU A 59 -4.79 -27.97 -25.70
N PRO A 60 -4.47 -29.08 -26.39
CA PRO A 60 -5.24 -30.30 -26.32
C PRO A 60 -5.37 -30.77 -24.86
N TYR A 61 -6.55 -31.19 -24.46
CA TYR A 61 -6.85 -31.72 -23.11
C TYR A 61 -6.84 -30.69 -21.95
N VAL A 62 -6.79 -29.39 -22.22
CA VAL A 62 -7.04 -28.34 -21.22
C VAL A 62 -8.43 -27.79 -21.48
N GLU A 63 -9.36 -28.07 -20.58
CA GLU A 63 -10.77 -27.68 -20.71
C GLU A 63 -11.03 -26.29 -20.16
N SER A 64 -10.41 -25.97 -19.04
CA SER A 64 -10.61 -24.68 -18.37
C SER A 64 -9.38 -24.26 -17.58
N VAL A 65 -9.24 -22.95 -17.38
CA VAL A 65 -8.22 -22.33 -16.54
C VAL A 65 -8.90 -21.29 -15.64
N SER A 66 -8.36 -21.08 -14.45
CA SER A 66 -8.79 -19.99 -13.57
C SER A 66 -7.69 -19.64 -12.58
N ASN A 67 -7.59 -18.36 -12.22
CA ASN A 67 -6.68 -17.95 -11.16
C ASN A 67 -7.27 -18.27 -9.77
N ILE A 68 -6.43 -18.78 -8.89
CA ILE A 68 -6.75 -19.15 -7.51
C ILE A 68 -6.23 -18.12 -6.48
N THR A 69 -5.51 -17.11 -6.95
CA THR A 69 -5.05 -15.96 -6.16
C THR A 69 -5.42 -14.66 -6.86
N VAL A 70 -5.48 -13.57 -6.13
CA VAL A 70 -5.55 -12.22 -6.71
C VAL A 70 -4.20 -11.88 -7.30
N SER A 71 -4.15 -11.31 -8.51
CA SER A 71 -2.88 -10.88 -9.09
C SER A 71 -2.29 -9.68 -8.33
N SER A 72 -1.00 -9.72 -8.07
CA SER A 72 -0.27 -8.70 -7.32
C SER A 72 1.21 -8.69 -7.70
N GLY A 73 1.99 -7.74 -7.16
CA GLY A 73 3.44 -7.68 -7.34
C GLY A 73 3.91 -6.87 -8.56
N GLY A 74 2.99 -6.41 -9.41
CA GLY A 74 3.34 -5.48 -10.49
C GLY A 74 3.57 -4.07 -9.97
N SER A 75 4.65 -3.41 -10.43
CA SER A 75 4.95 -2.01 -10.09
C SER A 75 5.34 -1.22 -11.32
N ASP A 76 5.04 0.09 -11.31
CA ASP A 76 5.45 0.99 -12.37
C ASP A 76 6.95 1.31 -12.29
N VAL A 77 7.47 1.92 -13.34
CA VAL A 77 8.84 2.43 -13.33
C VAL A 77 8.97 3.48 -12.24
N GLU A 78 10.02 3.36 -11.42
CA GLU A 78 10.33 4.28 -10.35
C GLU A 78 10.42 5.73 -10.86
N ALA A 79 9.77 6.66 -10.16
CA ALA A 79 9.84 8.07 -10.52
C ALA A 79 11.24 8.66 -10.22
N ASP A 80 11.64 9.70 -10.97
CA ASP A 80 12.96 10.32 -10.83
C ASP A 80 13.24 10.84 -9.42
N ASP A 81 12.24 11.33 -8.71
CA ASP A 81 12.40 11.83 -7.34
C ASP A 81 12.59 10.68 -6.34
N ASP A 82 11.88 9.57 -6.52
CA ASP A 82 12.05 8.37 -5.71
C ASP A 82 13.42 7.74 -5.95
N PHE A 83 13.86 7.69 -7.23
CA PHE A 83 15.20 7.24 -7.59
C PHE A 83 16.30 8.11 -6.96
N ARG A 84 16.14 9.45 -6.97
CA ARG A 84 17.09 10.36 -6.31
C ARG A 84 17.17 10.13 -4.80
N ASN A 85 16.02 9.97 -4.15
CA ASN A 85 15.97 9.68 -2.71
C ASN A 85 16.67 8.36 -2.41
N ARG A 86 16.37 7.30 -3.17
CA ARG A 86 17.01 6.00 -3.02
C ARG A 86 18.52 6.06 -3.33
N ALA A 87 18.94 6.84 -4.32
CA ALA A 87 20.35 7.05 -4.60
C ALA A 87 21.07 7.79 -3.45
N SER A 88 20.41 8.74 -2.80
CA SER A 88 20.92 9.40 -1.59
C SER A 88 21.02 8.42 -0.42
N ASP A 89 19.97 7.61 -0.23
CA ASP A 89 19.91 6.59 0.82
C ASP A 89 20.91 5.44 0.57
N SER A 90 21.44 5.31 -0.65
CA SER A 90 22.37 4.23 -1.01
C SER A 90 23.68 4.25 -0.21
N LEU A 91 24.07 5.40 0.32
CA LEU A 91 25.24 5.51 1.21
C LEU A 91 25.05 4.71 2.51
N GLU A 92 23.82 4.58 2.97
CA GLU A 92 23.46 3.78 4.16
C GLU A 92 23.67 2.26 3.91
N SER A 93 23.57 1.82 2.64
CA SER A 93 23.75 0.40 2.27
C SER A 93 25.18 -0.13 2.51
N PHE A 94 26.17 0.76 2.58
CA PHE A 94 27.56 0.37 2.84
C PHE A 94 27.83 0.00 4.29
N SER A 95 26.91 0.31 5.20
CA SER A 95 27.06 -0.04 6.61
C SER A 95 26.68 -1.49 6.86
N CYS A 96 27.68 -2.31 7.21
CA CYS A 96 27.49 -3.71 7.60
C CYS A 96 27.11 -3.86 9.09
N ALA A 97 26.90 -2.76 9.82
CA ALA A 97 26.62 -2.79 11.26
C ALA A 97 25.12 -2.85 11.60
N GLY A 98 24.23 -2.94 10.59
CA GLY A 98 22.79 -3.02 10.78
C GLY A 98 22.12 -1.71 11.27
N PRO A 99 22.52 -0.51 10.80
CA PRO A 99 21.79 0.70 11.14
C PRO A 99 20.40 0.69 10.51
N THR A 100 19.47 1.41 11.13
CA THR A 100 18.08 1.55 10.65
C THR A 100 18.03 1.92 9.18
N GLY A 101 18.85 2.90 8.75
CA GLY A 101 18.90 3.36 7.35
C GLY A 101 19.30 2.27 6.35
N ALA A 102 20.21 1.34 6.74
CA ALA A 102 20.58 0.24 5.86
C ALA A 102 19.38 -0.70 5.61
N TYR A 103 18.64 -1.07 6.65
CA TYR A 103 17.44 -1.88 6.50
C TYR A 103 16.33 -1.17 5.73
N GLU A 104 16.15 0.15 5.93
CA GLU A 104 15.20 0.96 5.16
C GLU A 104 15.57 0.96 3.68
N TYR A 105 16.86 1.16 3.35
CA TYR A 105 17.35 1.12 1.98
C TYR A 105 17.09 -0.24 1.31
N TRP A 106 17.47 -1.34 1.96
CA TRP A 106 17.32 -2.67 1.41
C TRP A 106 15.84 -3.08 1.27
N ALA A 107 15.00 -2.71 2.22
CA ALA A 107 13.57 -2.95 2.13
C ALA A 107 12.92 -2.20 0.96
N LYS A 108 13.29 -0.93 0.73
CA LYS A 108 12.83 -0.15 -0.45
C LYS A 108 13.35 -0.72 -1.77
N THR A 109 14.51 -1.37 -1.77
CA THR A 109 15.07 -2.01 -2.97
C THR A 109 14.32 -3.28 -3.37
N ALA A 110 13.62 -3.92 -2.42
CA ALA A 110 12.87 -5.14 -2.66
C ALA A 110 11.71 -4.94 -3.65
N ASN A 111 11.00 -3.82 -3.52
CA ASN A 111 9.87 -3.52 -4.41
C ASN A 111 9.73 -2.00 -4.56
N SER A 112 9.64 -1.51 -5.80
CA SER A 112 9.53 -0.07 -6.10
C SER A 112 8.23 0.57 -5.64
N ASP A 113 7.24 -0.22 -5.24
CA ASP A 113 5.98 0.26 -4.69
C ASP A 113 6.07 0.59 -3.18
N ILE A 114 7.21 0.28 -2.54
CA ILE A 114 7.45 0.60 -1.13
C ILE A 114 7.87 2.06 -1.02
N SER A 115 6.99 2.90 -0.47
CA SER A 115 7.22 4.34 -0.30
C SER A 115 7.85 4.71 1.04
N ALA A 116 7.56 3.95 2.09
CA ALA A 116 8.08 4.17 3.43
C ALA A 116 8.37 2.86 4.14
N VAL A 117 9.32 2.88 5.06
CA VAL A 117 9.68 1.73 5.89
C VAL A 117 9.89 2.23 7.31
N THR A 118 9.39 1.49 8.29
CA THR A 118 9.71 1.71 9.70
C THR A 118 10.49 0.50 10.22
N VAL A 119 11.65 0.75 10.82
CA VAL A 119 12.52 -0.29 11.38
C VAL A 119 12.64 -0.05 12.89
N ILE A 120 12.39 -1.07 13.68
CA ILE A 120 12.50 -1.02 15.13
C ILE A 120 13.25 -2.24 15.66
N SER A 121 13.87 -2.10 16.84
CA SER A 121 14.54 -3.20 17.54
C SER A 121 14.11 -3.17 19.01
N PRO A 122 12.97 -3.78 19.35
CA PRO A 122 12.47 -3.79 20.73
C PRO A 122 13.32 -4.62 21.68
N THR A 123 14.01 -5.61 21.14
CA THR A 123 14.92 -6.49 21.88
C THR A 123 16.26 -6.52 21.14
N PRO A 124 17.41 -6.43 21.84
CA PRO A 124 18.71 -6.51 21.20
C PRO A 124 18.85 -7.76 20.32
N GLY A 125 19.19 -7.57 19.06
CA GLY A 125 19.31 -8.61 18.05
C GLY A 125 18.03 -8.92 17.28
N ASP A 126 16.86 -8.50 17.72
CA ASP A 126 15.62 -8.65 16.98
C ASP A 126 15.28 -7.36 16.23
N VAL A 127 15.19 -7.43 14.91
CA VAL A 127 14.89 -6.30 14.03
C VAL A 127 13.56 -6.53 13.34
N TYR A 128 12.62 -5.60 13.52
CA TYR A 128 11.31 -5.63 12.89
C TYR A 128 11.23 -4.56 11.80
N ILE A 129 10.84 -4.96 10.60
CA ILE A 129 10.71 -4.10 9.42
C ILE A 129 9.25 -4.04 9.01
N TYR A 130 8.71 -2.82 8.92
CA TYR A 130 7.33 -2.55 8.53
C TYR A 130 7.31 -1.72 7.24
N PRO A 131 7.20 -2.35 6.06
CA PRO A 131 7.07 -1.63 4.80
C PRO A 131 5.66 -1.07 4.63
N LEU A 132 5.57 0.07 3.96
CA LEU A 132 4.33 0.73 3.57
C LEU A 132 4.38 1.03 2.08
N LEU A 133 3.35 0.66 1.35
CA LEU A 133 3.29 0.87 -0.10
C LEU A 133 2.88 2.31 -0.44
N THR A 134 3.06 2.65 -1.69
CA THR A 134 2.61 3.91 -2.28
C THR A 134 1.13 4.14 -1.98
N ASP A 135 0.77 5.41 -1.72
CA ASP A 135 -0.55 5.83 -1.26
C ASP A 135 -1.00 5.25 0.10
N GLY A 136 -0.08 4.69 0.88
CA GLY A 136 -0.34 4.16 2.21
C GLY A 136 -1.09 2.83 2.19
N ASN A 137 -0.98 2.05 1.13
CA ASN A 137 -1.52 0.70 1.08
C ASN A 137 -0.67 -0.25 1.93
N LEU A 138 -1.33 -1.22 2.54
CA LEU A 138 -0.63 -2.27 3.29
C LEU A 138 0.02 -3.26 2.32
N PRO A 139 1.24 -3.74 2.64
CA PRO A 139 1.89 -4.76 1.84
C PRO A 139 1.14 -6.10 1.96
N GLY A 140 0.98 -6.78 0.83
CA GLY A 140 0.53 -8.17 0.81
C GLY A 140 1.66 -9.14 1.16
N ASP A 141 1.30 -10.42 1.36
CA ASP A 141 2.24 -11.48 1.76
C ASP A 141 3.42 -11.63 0.79
N GLU A 142 3.22 -11.36 -0.50
CA GLU A 142 4.28 -11.45 -1.51
C GLU A 142 5.35 -10.37 -1.30
N VAL A 143 4.92 -9.11 -1.14
CA VAL A 143 5.85 -8.00 -0.87
C VAL A 143 6.59 -8.22 0.45
N LEU A 144 5.90 -8.72 1.49
CA LEU A 144 6.54 -9.04 2.76
C LEU A 144 7.62 -10.12 2.59
N LYS A 145 7.39 -11.14 1.78
CA LYS A 145 8.38 -12.18 1.47
C LYS A 145 9.56 -11.66 0.64
N GLU A 146 9.32 -10.76 -0.31
CA GLU A 146 10.38 -10.10 -1.09
C GLU A 146 11.31 -9.32 -0.17
N VAL A 147 10.74 -8.48 0.71
CA VAL A 147 11.51 -7.72 1.71
C VAL A 147 12.25 -8.65 2.66
N ASP A 148 11.60 -9.71 3.14
CA ASP A 148 12.21 -10.70 4.03
C ASP A 148 13.39 -11.40 3.36
N SER A 149 13.25 -11.81 2.12
CA SER A 149 14.31 -12.47 1.34
C SER A 149 15.55 -11.60 1.18
N ILE A 150 15.38 -10.30 0.95
CA ILE A 150 16.49 -9.36 0.78
C ILE A 150 17.11 -9.01 2.13
N CYS A 151 16.30 -8.60 3.10
CA CYS A 151 16.80 -8.15 4.41
C CYS A 151 17.41 -9.29 5.25
N ASN A 152 17.06 -10.55 4.99
CA ASN A 152 17.64 -11.74 5.58
C ASN A 152 18.83 -12.34 4.81
N ASP A 153 19.21 -11.75 3.64
CA ASP A 153 20.38 -12.22 2.90
C ASP A 153 21.65 -12.12 3.76
N LYS A 154 22.48 -13.17 3.71
CA LYS A 154 23.71 -13.27 4.52
C LYS A 154 24.75 -12.18 4.23
N ASN A 155 24.67 -11.54 3.07
CA ASN A 155 25.57 -10.44 2.68
C ASN A 155 25.05 -9.08 3.14
N ILE A 156 23.78 -8.99 3.56
CA ILE A 156 23.11 -7.76 3.97
C ILE A 156 22.93 -7.72 5.50
N ARG A 157 22.41 -8.79 6.04
CA ARG A 157 22.07 -8.90 7.47
C ARG A 157 23.33 -9.10 8.34
N PRO A 158 23.53 -8.31 9.41
CA PRO A 158 24.50 -8.63 10.44
C PRO A 158 24.29 -10.04 11.01
N LEU A 159 25.37 -10.69 11.41
CA LEU A 159 25.31 -12.08 11.88
C LEU A 159 24.45 -12.27 13.13
N THR A 160 24.36 -11.22 13.96
CA THR A 160 23.65 -11.22 15.25
C THR A 160 22.16 -10.89 15.14
N ASP A 161 21.72 -10.39 13.99
CA ASP A 161 20.36 -9.88 13.83
C ASP A 161 19.39 -10.98 13.40
N HIS A 162 18.22 -11.00 14.03
CA HIS A 162 17.06 -11.77 13.61
C HIS A 162 16.05 -10.80 13.00
N VAL A 163 15.87 -10.86 11.69
CA VAL A 163 15.00 -9.94 10.96
C VAL A 163 13.61 -10.54 10.80
N PHE A 164 12.60 -9.73 11.10
CA PHE A 164 11.18 -10.05 10.96
C PHE A 164 10.50 -8.97 10.13
N VAL A 165 9.83 -9.34 9.06
CA VAL A 165 9.08 -8.41 8.21
C VAL A 165 7.59 -8.59 8.47
N LYS A 166 6.90 -7.50 8.78
CA LYS A 166 5.47 -7.50 9.13
C LYS A 166 4.75 -6.31 8.53
N ALA A 167 3.45 -6.45 8.28
CA ALA A 167 2.59 -5.30 8.02
C ALA A 167 2.31 -4.55 9.34
N PRO A 168 2.17 -3.20 9.32
CA PRO A 168 1.73 -2.45 10.49
C PRO A 168 0.30 -2.84 10.89
N GLU A 169 -0.02 -2.72 12.18
CA GLU A 169 -1.39 -2.88 12.67
C GLU A 169 -2.25 -1.71 12.20
N THR A 170 -3.56 -1.93 12.06
CA THR A 170 -4.46 -0.89 11.59
C THR A 170 -5.30 -0.30 12.70
N VAL A 171 -5.31 1.03 12.79
CA VAL A 171 -6.24 1.81 13.63
C VAL A 171 -7.26 2.46 12.72
N THR A 172 -8.53 2.08 12.88
CA THR A 172 -9.62 2.63 12.07
C THR A 172 -10.22 3.87 12.71
N TYR A 173 -10.58 4.86 11.88
CA TYR A 173 -11.32 6.05 12.31
C TYR A 173 -12.40 6.40 11.30
N ASP A 174 -13.42 7.13 11.78
CA ASP A 174 -14.49 7.65 10.94
C ASP A 174 -14.36 9.17 10.79
N ILE A 175 -14.78 9.69 9.65
CA ILE A 175 -14.93 11.13 9.42
C ILE A 175 -16.42 11.47 9.41
N ASN A 176 -16.84 12.30 10.36
CA ASN A 176 -18.18 12.86 10.40
C ASN A 176 -18.09 14.35 10.72
N LEU A 177 -18.47 15.17 9.76
CA LEU A 177 -18.34 16.62 9.83
C LEU A 177 -19.50 17.35 9.17
N THR A 178 -19.70 18.59 9.61
CA THR A 178 -20.61 19.55 8.98
C THR A 178 -19.83 20.81 8.67
N TYR A 179 -19.87 21.28 7.43
CA TYR A 179 -19.26 22.53 7.02
C TYR A 179 -20.31 23.57 6.64
N TYR A 180 -19.97 24.82 6.82
CA TYR A 180 -20.83 25.98 6.55
C TYR A 180 -20.14 26.89 5.52
N ILE A 181 -20.94 27.56 4.70
CA ILE A 181 -20.47 28.46 3.64
C ILE A 181 -20.93 29.88 3.97
N THR A 182 -20.11 30.88 3.69
CA THR A 182 -20.53 32.30 3.82
C THR A 182 -21.70 32.58 2.86
N SER A 183 -22.71 33.33 3.33
CA SER A 183 -23.87 33.71 2.50
C SER A 183 -23.48 34.41 1.18
N GLU A 184 -22.40 35.20 1.20
CA GLU A 184 -21.85 35.85 0.01
C GLU A 184 -21.39 34.85 -1.05
N ASN A 185 -20.92 33.67 -0.64
CA ASN A 185 -20.44 32.59 -1.51
C ASN A 185 -21.54 31.58 -1.91
N ALA A 186 -22.80 31.87 -1.66
CA ALA A 186 -23.91 30.98 -2.00
C ALA A 186 -23.94 30.55 -3.47
N GLY A 187 -23.55 31.47 -4.40
CA GLY A 187 -23.42 31.15 -5.83
C GLY A 187 -22.32 30.15 -6.17
N LEU A 188 -21.33 29.97 -5.30
CA LEU A 188 -20.20 29.05 -5.44
C LEU A 188 -20.38 27.74 -4.65
N ALA A 189 -21.54 27.52 -4.03
CA ALA A 189 -21.78 26.40 -3.11
C ALA A 189 -21.42 25.04 -3.69
N ASN A 190 -21.75 24.78 -4.95
CA ASN A 190 -21.40 23.51 -5.62
C ASN A 190 -19.89 23.34 -5.83
N VAL A 191 -19.18 24.43 -6.16
CA VAL A 191 -17.72 24.40 -6.33
C VAL A 191 -17.05 24.15 -4.98
N ILE A 192 -17.49 24.84 -3.92
CA ILE A 192 -16.98 24.64 -2.56
C ILE A 192 -17.26 23.22 -2.08
N LYS A 193 -18.46 22.69 -2.32
CA LYS A 193 -18.79 21.29 -2.02
C LYS A 193 -17.81 20.31 -2.65
N SER A 194 -17.51 20.45 -3.93
CA SER A 194 -16.56 19.58 -4.64
C SER A 194 -15.17 19.69 -4.04
N LYS A 195 -14.69 20.92 -3.76
CA LYS A 195 -13.39 21.16 -3.13
C LYS A 195 -13.31 20.61 -1.70
N VAL A 196 -14.38 20.67 -0.92
CA VAL A 196 -14.44 20.09 0.42
C VAL A 196 -14.32 18.56 0.37
N ILE A 197 -15.01 17.91 -0.57
CA ILE A 197 -14.89 16.47 -0.78
C ILE A 197 -13.45 16.10 -1.16
N GLU A 198 -12.86 16.85 -2.09
CA GLU A 198 -11.46 16.64 -2.49
C GLU A 198 -10.48 16.84 -1.32
N ALA A 199 -10.68 17.88 -0.50
CA ALA A 199 -9.86 18.13 0.68
C ALA A 199 -9.95 16.99 1.71
N VAL A 200 -11.12 16.39 1.89
CA VAL A 200 -11.29 15.21 2.77
C VAL A 200 -10.57 13.99 2.19
N GLU A 201 -10.65 13.75 0.89
CA GLU A 201 -9.91 12.65 0.26
C GLU A 201 -8.38 12.87 0.35
N GLU A 202 -7.90 14.10 0.18
CA GLU A 202 -6.49 14.44 0.38
C GLU A 202 -6.05 14.26 1.84
N TYR A 203 -6.91 14.60 2.81
CA TYR A 203 -6.63 14.32 4.23
C TYR A 203 -6.49 12.81 4.49
N LYS A 204 -7.36 11.98 3.94
CA LYS A 204 -7.30 10.51 4.07
C LYS A 204 -6.00 9.97 3.48
N LYS A 205 -5.60 10.43 2.29
CA LYS A 205 -4.32 10.08 1.68
C LYS A 205 -3.14 10.55 2.52
N TRP A 206 -3.17 11.80 2.98
CA TRP A 206 -2.11 12.34 3.83
C TRP A 206 -1.97 11.53 5.13
N GLN A 207 -3.08 11.16 5.77
CA GLN A 207 -3.08 10.41 7.01
C GLN A 207 -2.41 9.05 6.85
N ARG A 208 -2.76 8.31 5.81
CA ARG A 208 -2.29 6.93 5.59
C ARG A 208 -0.89 6.81 4.95
N ARG A 209 -0.31 7.88 4.43
CA ARG A 209 1.04 7.87 3.82
C ARG A 209 2.20 7.76 4.82
N LYS A 210 1.92 7.74 6.11
CA LYS A 210 2.96 7.65 7.15
C LYS A 210 2.49 6.79 8.31
N ILE A 211 3.26 5.77 8.62
CA ILE A 211 3.10 4.94 9.83
C ILE A 211 3.25 5.83 11.07
N GLY A 212 2.45 5.58 12.12
CA GLY A 212 2.53 6.30 13.39
C GLY A 212 2.13 7.77 13.30
N ARG A 213 1.34 8.16 12.31
CA ARG A 213 0.82 9.53 12.23
C ARG A 213 -0.45 9.66 13.05
N ASP A 214 -0.42 10.50 14.07
CA ASP A 214 -1.57 10.81 14.90
C ASP A 214 -2.76 11.29 14.06
N ILE A 215 -3.95 10.84 14.43
CA ILE A 215 -5.20 11.32 13.82
C ILE A 215 -5.46 12.71 14.37
N ASN A 216 -5.26 13.74 13.55
CA ASN A 216 -5.37 15.12 13.94
C ASN A 216 -6.54 15.84 13.25
N PRO A 217 -7.65 16.09 13.96
CA PRO A 217 -8.81 16.80 13.41
C PRO A 217 -8.50 18.24 13.01
N SER A 218 -7.51 18.90 13.64
CA SER A 218 -7.13 20.25 13.27
C SER A 218 -6.57 20.35 11.85
N LYS A 219 -5.86 19.29 11.39
CA LYS A 219 -5.38 19.22 10.02
C LYS A 219 -6.53 19.08 9.01
N LEU A 220 -7.54 18.28 9.35
CA LEU A 220 -8.76 18.11 8.54
C LEU A 220 -9.50 19.46 8.42
N ILE A 221 -9.73 20.15 9.55
CA ILE A 221 -10.36 21.47 9.59
C ILE A 221 -9.60 22.47 8.74
N GLN A 222 -8.26 22.53 8.87
CA GLN A 222 -7.42 23.41 8.07
C GLN A 222 -7.63 23.21 6.57
N MET A 223 -7.67 21.97 6.11
CA MET A 223 -7.82 21.63 4.69
C MET A 223 -9.20 22.02 4.17
N ILE A 224 -10.26 21.81 4.96
CA ILE A 224 -11.63 22.15 4.58
C ILE A 224 -11.86 23.67 4.56
N ILE A 225 -11.29 24.42 5.49
CA ILE A 225 -11.34 25.89 5.47
C ILE A 225 -10.59 26.41 4.24
N ALA A 226 -9.43 25.85 3.91
CA ALA A 226 -8.69 26.19 2.69
C ALA A 226 -9.47 25.89 1.41
N ALA A 227 -10.38 24.91 1.43
CA ALA A 227 -11.27 24.60 0.32
C ALA A 227 -12.42 25.60 0.13
N GLY A 228 -12.59 26.57 1.05
CA GLY A 228 -13.57 27.65 0.95
C GLY A 228 -14.73 27.56 1.94
N ALA A 229 -14.69 26.63 2.90
CA ALA A 229 -15.64 26.62 3.99
C ALA A 229 -15.36 27.76 4.97
N LYS A 230 -16.39 28.41 5.49
CA LYS A 230 -16.31 29.41 6.54
C LYS A 230 -15.97 28.80 7.90
N ARG A 231 -16.68 27.74 8.23
CA ARG A 231 -16.60 27.05 9.52
C ARG A 231 -16.84 25.54 9.33
N VAL A 232 -16.22 24.75 10.19
CA VAL A 232 -16.33 23.30 10.18
C VAL A 232 -16.56 22.80 11.60
N GLU A 233 -17.55 21.95 11.77
CA GLU A 233 -17.80 21.19 12.99
C GLU A 233 -17.43 19.73 12.72
N VAL A 234 -16.43 19.23 13.42
CA VAL A 234 -15.96 17.84 13.32
C VAL A 234 -16.40 17.10 14.57
N SER A 235 -17.32 16.15 14.41
CA SER A 235 -17.72 15.24 15.49
C SER A 235 -16.82 14.01 15.56
N SER A 236 -16.22 13.61 14.43
CA SER A 236 -15.21 12.56 14.30
C SER A 236 -14.30 12.92 13.12
N PRO A 237 -12.99 12.63 13.18
CA PRO A 237 -12.26 12.01 14.28
C PRO A 237 -12.00 12.98 15.45
N THR A 238 -11.74 12.42 16.63
CA THR A 238 -11.06 13.13 17.73
C THR A 238 -9.56 12.94 17.61
N PHE A 239 -8.77 13.77 18.31
CA PHE A 239 -7.32 13.54 18.35
C PHE A 239 -7.06 12.15 18.95
N THR A 240 -6.32 11.33 18.21
CA THR A 240 -5.96 9.97 18.62
C THR A 240 -4.49 9.75 18.33
N HIS A 241 -3.74 9.36 19.34
CA HIS A 241 -2.36 8.95 19.17
C HIS A 241 -2.29 7.61 18.43
N VAL A 242 -1.39 7.53 17.45
CA VAL A 242 -1.14 6.33 16.64
C VAL A 242 0.30 5.91 16.86
N LYS A 243 0.51 4.68 17.29
CA LYS A 243 1.82 4.17 17.69
C LYS A 243 2.81 4.14 16.53
N ASN A 244 4.01 4.65 16.78
CA ASN A 244 5.03 4.88 15.78
C ASN A 244 6.26 3.96 15.90
N GLY A 245 6.24 2.97 16.80
CA GLY A 245 7.33 2.07 17.06
C GLY A 245 8.33 2.57 18.12
N SER A 246 8.02 3.65 18.82
CA SER A 246 8.85 4.15 19.92
C SER A 246 8.76 3.27 21.18
N GLU A 247 9.69 3.47 22.10
CA GLU A 247 9.67 2.81 23.41
C GLU A 247 8.44 3.23 24.23
N GLU A 248 8.01 4.49 24.12
CA GLU A 248 6.79 5.02 24.76
C GLU A 248 5.53 4.31 24.28
N ASP A 249 5.51 3.85 23.04
CA ASP A 249 4.43 3.08 22.42
C ASP A 249 4.56 1.56 22.66
N ASN A 250 5.47 1.15 23.52
CA ASN A 250 5.84 -0.26 23.70
C ASN A 250 6.13 -0.96 22.37
N TYR A 251 6.82 -0.24 21.47
CA TYR A 251 7.20 -0.70 20.13
C TYR A 251 6.02 -1.09 19.22
N GLY A 252 4.81 -0.66 19.51
CA GLY A 252 3.67 -0.85 18.63
C GLY A 252 3.84 -0.02 17.35
N VAL A 253 3.47 -0.58 16.20
CA VAL A 253 3.55 0.09 14.88
C VAL A 253 2.19 0.05 14.24
N GLU A 254 1.57 1.21 14.08
CA GLU A 254 0.17 1.35 13.66
C GLU A 254 0.04 2.28 12.45
N LEU A 255 -0.96 2.00 11.61
CA LEU A 255 -1.36 2.82 10.47
C LEU A 255 -2.83 3.21 10.61
N ALA A 256 -3.11 4.51 10.57
CA ALA A 256 -4.48 5.00 10.65
C ALA A 256 -5.18 4.93 9.28
N ILE A 257 -6.33 4.25 9.23
CA ILE A 257 -7.15 4.06 8.03
C ILE A 257 -8.57 4.55 8.27
N CYS A 258 -9.05 5.42 7.38
CA CYS A 258 -10.44 5.89 7.43
C CYS A 258 -11.40 4.78 7.00
N ASN A 259 -12.39 4.47 7.85
CA ASN A 259 -13.42 3.46 7.61
C ASN A 259 -14.63 4.08 6.91
N THR A 260 -15.28 5.09 7.53
CA THR A 260 -16.44 5.75 6.95
C THR A 260 -16.25 7.26 6.83
N THR A 261 -16.94 7.86 5.86
CA THR A 261 -16.88 9.32 5.64
C THR A 261 -18.29 9.86 5.44
N ASN A 262 -18.69 10.78 6.32
CA ASN A 262 -19.95 11.49 6.26
C ASN A 262 -19.69 13.01 6.28
N ILE A 263 -20.04 13.70 5.19
CA ILE A 263 -19.81 15.13 4.98
C ILE A 263 -21.17 15.80 4.77
N ASN A 264 -21.56 16.65 5.71
CA ASN A 264 -22.81 17.38 5.66
C ASN A 264 -22.56 18.86 5.34
N ASN A 265 -23.47 19.43 4.53
CA ASN A 265 -23.53 20.86 4.34
C ASN A 265 -24.52 21.43 5.35
N GLY A 266 -24.06 22.26 6.30
CA GLY A 266 -24.87 22.91 7.32
C GLY A 266 -25.61 24.16 6.83
N GLY A 267 -25.38 24.56 5.57
CA GLY A 267 -26.02 25.74 4.99
C GLY A 267 -25.12 26.97 4.97
N TYR A 268 -25.77 28.12 4.96
CA TYR A 268 -25.13 29.43 4.86
C TYR A 268 -25.13 30.16 6.18
N GLU A 269 -24.04 30.87 6.45
CA GLU A 269 -23.91 31.71 7.64
C GLU A 269 -23.43 33.11 7.22
N ASP A 270 -24.02 34.13 7.79
CA ASP A 270 -23.56 35.50 7.66
C ASP A 270 -22.30 35.72 8.54
N GLU A 271 -21.49 36.74 8.25
CA GLU A 271 -20.33 37.07 9.08
C GLU A 271 -20.71 37.58 10.48
#